data_d905c5f2fc8c67f3ff6b509d6f2854d5
#
_entry.id   d905c5f2fc8c67f3ff6b509d6f2854d5
#
_cell.length_a   1.000
_cell.length_b   1.000
_cell.length_c   1.000
_cell.angle_alpha   90.00
_cell.angle_beta   90.00
_cell.angle_gamma   90.00
#
_symmetry.space_group_name_H-M   'P 1'
#
loop_
_entity.id
_entity.type
_entity.pdbx_description
1 polymer ?
#
loop_
_entity_poly.entity_id
_entity_poly.type
_entity_poly.pdbx_seq_one_letter_code
_entity_poly.pdbx_strand_id
1 'polypeptide(L)'
;MNYAIYCYKDDYKCLELCVGQIRQADPDCRIYLFDDGAAPLLKKHIPKGKDIIYKKTYFQRRGNLNGLECVRGMLSCMQDIPGSDPVIKIDADTLLMSIAEIKKSLYERRMLAGGYQCSVPFAWSGVCYWVTRRFIRDALDVLVTREFPDRHDQTYPEDVTVSMLALYLYGRRGADVIEFQDGKFLIGIRTCDKRHLAELSSMARGVSAVHCGQVNFYRPIVERSGCSIREACARIMWEILHPGQPEGFRL
;
A
#
# COMPACT_ATOMS: atom_id res chain seq x y z
N MET A 1 -8.04 10.38 8.22
CA MET A 1 -7.61 10.41 6.79
C MET A 1 -8.32 9.35 5.97
N ASN A 2 -8.18 9.39 4.63
CA ASN A 2 -8.76 8.39 3.73
C ASN A 2 -7.70 7.38 3.28
N TYR A 3 -7.97 6.10 3.49
CA TYR A 3 -7.08 5.00 3.10
C TYR A 3 -7.70 4.20 1.98
N ALA A 4 -6.93 3.88 0.95
CA ALA A 4 -7.31 3.02 -0.16
C ALA A 4 -6.50 1.72 -0.10
N ILE A 5 -7.18 0.59 0.09
CA ILE A 5 -6.58 -0.74 0.12
C ILE A 5 -7.14 -1.53 -1.05
N TYR A 6 -6.25 -1.96 -1.95
CA TYR A 6 -6.60 -2.85 -3.06
C TYR A 6 -6.34 -4.29 -2.63
N CYS A 7 -7.39 -5.08 -2.49
CA CYS A 7 -7.34 -6.42 -1.93
C CYS A 7 -8.00 -7.47 -2.84
N TYR A 8 -7.79 -8.74 -2.53
CA TYR A 8 -8.39 -9.88 -3.19
C TYR A 8 -8.60 -11.03 -2.18
N LYS A 9 -9.20 -12.14 -2.62
CA LYS A 9 -9.68 -13.24 -1.78
C LYS A 9 -8.67 -13.76 -0.73
N ASP A 10 -7.37 -13.77 -1.07
CA ASP A 10 -6.35 -14.37 -0.20
C ASP A 10 -5.75 -13.36 0.81
N ASP A 11 -6.10 -12.07 0.70
CA ASP A 11 -5.57 -11.02 1.58
C ASP A 11 -6.24 -10.98 2.96
N TYR A 12 -7.33 -11.69 3.20
CA TYR A 12 -8.23 -11.46 4.33
C TYR A 12 -7.56 -11.42 5.71
N LYS A 13 -6.56 -12.30 5.97
CA LYS A 13 -5.83 -12.33 7.24
C LYS A 13 -4.92 -11.11 7.42
N CYS A 14 -4.17 -10.77 6.38
CA CYS A 14 -3.34 -9.57 6.37
C CYS A 14 -4.20 -8.31 6.48
N LEU A 15 -5.32 -8.27 5.74
CA LEU A 15 -6.25 -7.15 5.71
C LEU A 15 -6.83 -6.84 7.09
N GLU A 16 -7.19 -7.86 7.88
CA GLU A 16 -7.68 -7.69 9.25
C GLU A 16 -6.66 -6.99 10.14
N LEU A 17 -5.40 -7.42 10.09
CA LEU A 17 -4.30 -6.82 10.84
C LEU A 17 -3.97 -5.40 10.35
N CYS A 18 -3.93 -5.20 9.02
CA CYS A 18 -3.70 -3.89 8.41
C CYS A 18 -4.77 -2.88 8.84
N VAL A 19 -6.05 -3.24 8.72
CA VAL A 19 -7.19 -2.39 9.12
C VAL A 19 -7.16 -2.10 10.63
N GLY A 20 -6.89 -3.10 11.45
CA GLY A 20 -6.74 -2.94 12.89
C GLY A 20 -5.66 -1.92 13.24
N GLN A 21 -4.51 -2.01 12.56
CA GLN A 21 -3.38 -1.12 12.81
C GLN A 21 -3.63 0.31 12.28
N ILE A 22 -4.31 0.46 11.14
CA ILE A 22 -4.73 1.79 10.65
C ILE A 22 -5.63 2.48 11.67
N ARG A 23 -6.63 1.78 12.22
CA ARG A 23 -7.52 2.32 13.25
C ARG A 23 -6.79 2.73 14.53
N GLN A 24 -5.75 2.00 14.89
CA GLN A 24 -4.92 2.33 16.05
C GLN A 24 -4.07 3.58 15.81
N ALA A 25 -3.47 3.70 14.61
CA ALA A 25 -2.61 4.82 14.25
C ALA A 25 -3.41 6.09 13.90
N ASP A 26 -4.61 5.96 13.34
CA ASP A 26 -5.51 7.03 12.91
C ASP A 26 -6.96 6.71 13.26
N PRO A 27 -7.40 6.99 14.51
CA PRO A 27 -8.75 6.64 14.98
C PRO A 27 -9.90 7.27 14.18
N ASP A 28 -9.66 8.41 13.53
CA ASP A 28 -10.63 9.12 12.70
C ASP A 28 -10.55 8.75 11.20
N CYS A 29 -9.95 7.59 10.89
CA CYS A 29 -9.75 7.12 9.53
C CYS A 29 -11.07 6.77 8.83
N ARG A 30 -11.04 6.81 7.49
CA ARG A 30 -11.99 6.12 6.60
C ARG A 30 -11.20 5.19 5.69
N ILE A 31 -11.61 3.94 5.63
CA ILE A 31 -10.91 2.89 4.91
C ILE A 31 -11.78 2.40 3.75
N TYR A 32 -11.28 2.60 2.55
CA TYR A 32 -11.91 2.18 1.30
C TYR A 32 -11.25 0.88 0.85
N LEU A 33 -12.01 -0.20 0.92
CA LEU A 33 -11.58 -1.51 0.43
C LEU A 33 -12.03 -1.65 -1.02
N PHE A 34 -11.09 -1.65 -1.92
CA PHE A 34 -11.28 -1.88 -3.35
C PHE A 34 -10.94 -3.33 -3.65
N ASP A 35 -11.98 -4.16 -3.69
CA ASP A 35 -11.85 -5.61 -3.83
C ASP A 35 -11.82 -6.04 -5.30
N ASP A 36 -10.91 -6.96 -5.64
CA ASP A 36 -10.79 -7.48 -6.99
C ASP A 36 -12.08 -8.23 -7.39
N GLY A 37 -12.79 -7.68 -8.39
CA GLY A 37 -14.04 -8.26 -8.86
C GLY A 37 -13.90 -9.66 -9.46
N ALA A 38 -12.70 -10.03 -9.94
CA ALA A 38 -12.41 -11.36 -10.49
C ALA A 38 -12.11 -12.40 -9.40
N ALA A 39 -11.56 -11.98 -8.26
CA ALA A 39 -11.20 -12.85 -7.15
C ALA A 39 -11.57 -12.20 -5.80
N PRO A 40 -12.86 -11.93 -5.53
CA PRO A 40 -13.29 -11.13 -4.41
C PRO A 40 -13.16 -11.85 -3.07
N LEU A 41 -13.04 -11.07 -2.02
CA LEU A 41 -13.12 -11.52 -0.64
C LEU A 41 -14.47 -12.24 -0.38
N LEU A 42 -14.45 -13.29 0.43
CA LEU A 42 -15.68 -13.82 0.97
C LEU A 42 -16.32 -12.79 1.90
N LYS A 43 -17.65 -12.66 1.85
CA LYS A 43 -18.42 -11.67 2.65
C LYS A 43 -18.09 -11.73 4.15
N LYS A 44 -17.82 -12.91 4.70
CA LYS A 44 -17.43 -13.10 6.10
C LYS A 44 -16.04 -12.55 6.45
N HIS A 45 -15.18 -12.35 5.46
CA HIS A 45 -13.80 -11.87 5.62
C HIS A 45 -13.66 -10.36 5.38
N ILE A 46 -14.74 -9.67 5.03
CA ILE A 46 -14.71 -8.22 4.90
C ILE A 46 -14.72 -7.61 6.30
N PRO A 47 -13.70 -6.82 6.67
CA PRO A 47 -13.66 -6.13 7.96
C PRO A 47 -14.91 -5.28 8.18
N LYS A 48 -15.43 -5.29 9.40
CA LYS A 48 -16.66 -4.56 9.75
C LYS A 48 -16.32 -3.26 10.46
N GLY A 49 -17.12 -2.23 10.24
CA GLY A 49 -17.03 -0.93 10.92
C GLY A 49 -17.72 0.15 10.11
N LYS A 50 -18.15 1.22 10.79
CA LYS A 50 -18.75 2.41 10.15
C LYS A 50 -17.72 3.21 9.33
N ASP A 51 -16.45 2.98 9.58
CA ASP A 51 -15.28 3.55 8.92
C ASP A 51 -14.89 2.78 7.65
N ILE A 52 -15.47 1.58 7.41
CA ILE A 52 -15.16 0.73 6.26
C ILE A 52 -16.17 0.99 5.15
N ILE A 53 -15.63 1.33 3.97
CA ILE A 53 -16.40 1.45 2.72
C ILE A 53 -15.88 0.38 1.75
N TYR A 54 -16.71 -0.62 1.48
CA TYR A 54 -16.37 -1.72 0.58
C TYR A 54 -16.89 -1.46 -0.82
N LYS A 55 -16.05 -1.61 -1.84
CA LYS A 55 -16.40 -1.52 -3.26
C LYS A 55 -15.69 -2.61 -4.05
N LYS A 56 -16.40 -3.23 -5.00
CA LYS A 56 -15.77 -4.09 -5.99
C LYS A 56 -15.19 -3.26 -7.13
N THR A 57 -14.01 -3.64 -7.60
CA THR A 57 -13.40 -3.01 -8.77
C THR A 57 -13.88 -3.67 -10.05
N TYR A 58 -13.89 -2.91 -11.14
CA TYR A 58 -14.26 -3.38 -12.48
C TYR A 58 -13.08 -3.40 -13.46
N PHE A 59 -11.90 -2.96 -13.02
CA PHE A 59 -10.69 -3.06 -13.83
C PHE A 59 -9.95 -4.36 -13.53
N GLN A 60 -9.18 -4.84 -14.52
CA GLN A 60 -8.37 -6.02 -14.33
C GLN A 60 -7.12 -5.69 -13.50
N ARG A 61 -7.04 -6.26 -12.31
CA ARG A 61 -5.85 -6.22 -11.48
C ARG A 61 -4.83 -7.24 -12.01
N ARG A 62 -3.85 -6.78 -12.76
CA ARG A 62 -2.78 -7.63 -13.30
C ARG A 62 -1.66 -7.77 -12.28
N GLY A 63 -1.65 -8.87 -11.51
CA GLY A 63 -0.62 -9.12 -10.50
C GLY A 63 -0.47 -7.95 -9.52
N ASN A 64 0.64 -7.20 -9.61
CA ASN A 64 0.95 -6.06 -8.75
C ASN A 64 0.34 -4.73 -9.25
N LEU A 65 -0.89 -4.73 -9.73
CA LEU A 65 -1.53 -3.55 -10.32
C LEU A 65 -0.76 -3.02 -11.56
N ASN A 66 -0.29 -3.94 -12.43
CA ASN A 66 0.56 -3.60 -13.56
C ASN A 66 -0.21 -2.98 -14.73
N GLY A 67 0.41 -1.98 -15.34
CA GLY A 67 -0.02 -1.37 -16.60
C GLY A 67 -0.92 -0.15 -16.44
N LEU A 68 -0.94 0.68 -17.49
CA LEU A 68 -1.64 1.97 -17.51
C LEU A 68 -3.14 1.86 -17.21
N GLU A 69 -3.81 0.86 -17.77
CA GLU A 69 -5.25 0.65 -17.56
C GLU A 69 -5.57 0.30 -16.11
N CYS A 70 -4.70 -0.48 -15.47
CA CYS A 70 -4.84 -0.81 -14.06
C CYS A 70 -4.64 0.43 -13.18
N VAL A 71 -3.59 1.22 -13.45
CA VAL A 71 -3.33 2.47 -12.74
C VAL A 71 -4.46 3.48 -12.94
N ARG A 72 -5.01 3.59 -14.17
CA ARG A 72 -6.18 4.41 -14.45
C ARG A 72 -7.38 3.97 -13.60
N GLY A 73 -7.68 2.67 -13.57
CA GLY A 73 -8.75 2.12 -12.74
C GLY A 73 -8.53 2.39 -11.24
N MET A 74 -7.30 2.23 -10.77
CA MET A 74 -6.90 2.50 -9.39
C MET A 74 -7.11 3.98 -9.03
N LEU A 75 -6.60 4.90 -9.85
CA LEU A 75 -6.76 6.35 -9.61
C LEU A 75 -8.22 6.79 -9.71
N SER A 76 -9.01 6.20 -10.62
CA SER A 76 -10.46 6.45 -10.70
C SER A 76 -11.17 6.04 -9.41
N CYS A 77 -10.83 4.89 -8.85
CA CYS A 77 -11.36 4.47 -7.55
C CYS A 77 -11.00 5.47 -6.43
N MET A 78 -9.79 6.01 -6.44
CA MET A 78 -9.37 7.04 -5.48
C MET A 78 -10.09 8.36 -5.70
N GLN A 79 -10.37 8.74 -6.95
CA GLN A 79 -11.12 9.95 -7.29
C GLN A 79 -12.54 9.91 -6.74
N ASP A 80 -13.17 8.75 -6.74
CA ASP A 80 -14.52 8.53 -6.21
C ASP A 80 -14.61 8.63 -4.69
N ILE A 81 -13.50 8.66 -3.97
CA ILE A 81 -13.49 8.85 -2.53
C ILE A 81 -13.92 10.29 -2.22
N PRO A 82 -14.98 10.54 -1.44
CA PRO A 82 -15.45 11.89 -1.19
C PRO A 82 -14.49 12.72 -0.33
N GLY A 83 -14.59 14.05 -0.48
CA GLY A 83 -13.81 15.03 0.29
C GLY A 83 -12.56 15.52 -0.44
N SER A 84 -11.86 16.45 0.19
CA SER A 84 -10.65 17.10 -0.32
C SER A 84 -9.34 16.50 0.22
N ASP A 85 -9.44 15.65 1.25
CA ASP A 85 -8.28 15.06 1.89
C ASP A 85 -7.46 14.21 0.91
N PRO A 86 -6.15 14.17 1.07
CA PRO A 86 -5.30 13.22 0.35
C PRO A 86 -5.74 11.78 0.58
N VAL A 87 -5.40 10.91 -0.36
CA VAL A 87 -5.64 9.47 -0.25
C VAL A 87 -4.32 8.77 0.03
N ILE A 88 -4.29 7.94 1.07
CA ILE A 88 -3.17 7.08 1.40
C ILE A 88 -3.45 5.71 0.79
N LYS A 89 -2.66 5.31 -0.20
CA LYS A 89 -2.65 3.93 -0.69
C LYS A 89 -1.78 3.11 0.26
N ILE A 90 -2.30 1.97 0.68
CA ILE A 90 -1.54 1.02 1.50
C ILE A 90 -1.91 -0.42 1.08
N ASP A 91 -0.91 -1.30 1.04
CA ASP A 91 -1.12 -2.70 0.74
C ASP A 91 -1.66 -3.46 1.95
N ALA A 92 -2.46 -4.50 1.69
CA ALA A 92 -3.08 -5.30 2.74
C ALA A 92 -2.08 -6.01 3.68
N ASP A 93 -0.85 -6.26 3.21
CA ASP A 93 0.25 -6.86 3.95
C ASP A 93 1.24 -5.85 4.56
N THR A 94 0.75 -4.63 4.78
CA THR A 94 1.51 -3.51 5.36
C THR A 94 0.87 -3.04 6.66
N LEU A 95 1.68 -2.83 7.70
CA LEU A 95 1.28 -2.26 8.97
C LEU A 95 1.59 -0.77 9.01
N LEU A 96 0.60 0.07 9.31
CA LEU A 96 0.78 1.50 9.55
C LEU A 96 1.11 1.73 11.02
N MET A 97 2.37 1.99 11.33
CA MET A 97 2.83 2.15 12.72
C MET A 97 2.65 3.58 13.23
N SER A 98 2.75 4.58 12.35
CA SER A 98 2.61 6.00 12.71
C SER A 98 2.17 6.83 11.51
N ILE A 99 1.34 7.83 11.76
CA ILE A 99 0.92 8.82 10.76
C ILE A 99 1.69 10.15 10.88
N ALA A 100 2.68 10.24 11.76
CA ALA A 100 3.38 11.49 12.03
C ALA A 100 4.08 12.06 10.80
N GLU A 101 4.85 11.24 10.08
CA GLU A 101 5.55 11.67 8.87
C GLU A 101 4.58 11.99 7.72
N ILE A 102 3.47 11.23 7.61
CA ILE A 102 2.41 11.53 6.64
C ILE A 102 1.82 12.92 6.92
N LYS A 103 1.46 13.20 8.18
CA LYS A 103 0.92 14.52 8.57
C LYS A 103 1.92 15.65 8.31
N LYS A 104 3.19 15.43 8.61
CA LYS A 104 4.25 16.41 8.38
C LYS A 104 4.36 16.75 6.89
N SER A 105 4.44 15.74 6.03
CA SER A 105 4.54 15.91 4.58
C SER A 105 3.29 16.61 3.99
N LEU A 106 2.10 16.28 4.48
CA LEU A 106 0.87 16.97 4.09
C LEU A 106 0.88 18.44 4.51
N TYR A 107 1.43 18.74 5.68
CA TYR A 107 1.60 20.12 6.15
C TYR A 107 2.57 20.90 5.25
N GLU A 108 3.64 20.28 4.77
CA GLU A 108 4.58 20.84 3.80
C GLU A 108 4.01 20.98 2.38
N ARG A 109 2.72 20.67 2.19
CA ARG A 109 1.99 20.78 0.92
C ARG A 109 2.56 19.92 -0.21
N ARG A 110 3.17 18.80 0.12
CA ARG A 110 3.63 17.83 -0.88
C ARG A 110 2.44 17.26 -1.64
N MET A 111 2.62 16.94 -2.90
CA MET A 111 1.55 16.37 -3.74
C MET A 111 1.53 14.85 -3.69
N LEU A 112 2.70 14.27 -3.54
CA LEU A 112 2.91 12.84 -3.35
C LEU A 112 4.07 12.65 -2.39
N ALA A 113 4.00 11.59 -1.60
CA ALA A 113 5.14 11.14 -0.84
C ALA A 113 5.00 9.66 -0.46
N GLY A 114 6.12 8.99 -0.31
CA GLY A 114 6.20 7.58 0.05
C GLY A 114 7.63 7.15 0.33
N GLY A 115 7.80 5.89 0.74
CA GLY A 115 9.12 5.31 0.96
C GLY A 115 9.90 5.17 -0.35
N TYR A 116 11.19 5.45 -0.30
CA TYR A 116 12.07 5.33 -1.47
C TYR A 116 12.24 3.87 -1.90
N GLN A 117 12.21 3.64 -3.20
CA GLN A 117 12.52 2.36 -3.82
C GLN A 117 13.79 2.49 -4.68
N CYS A 118 14.86 1.85 -4.26
CA CYS A 118 16.17 1.98 -4.89
C CYS A 118 16.30 1.25 -6.24
N SER A 119 15.37 0.36 -6.59
CA SER A 119 15.45 -0.46 -7.82
C SER A 119 15.13 0.30 -9.10
N VAL A 120 14.43 1.42 -8.99
CA VAL A 120 14.08 2.29 -10.13
C VAL A 120 14.31 3.74 -9.72
N PRO A 121 15.12 4.51 -10.48
CA PRO A 121 15.30 5.93 -10.20
C PRO A 121 13.95 6.66 -10.18
N PHE A 122 13.73 7.45 -9.15
CA PHE A 122 12.52 8.26 -8.96
C PHE A 122 11.22 7.49 -8.67
N ALA A 123 11.27 6.20 -8.34
CA ALA A 123 10.11 5.47 -7.87
C ALA A 123 10.09 5.40 -6.34
N TRP A 124 8.91 5.60 -5.73
CA TRP A 124 8.68 5.23 -4.35
C TRP A 124 8.13 3.81 -4.26
N SER A 125 8.09 3.27 -3.07
CA SER A 125 7.52 1.94 -2.84
C SER A 125 5.99 1.96 -2.92
N GLY A 126 5.40 1.12 -3.75
CA GLY A 126 3.96 0.97 -3.94
C GLY A 126 3.21 0.51 -2.70
N VAL A 127 3.90 0.02 -1.69
CA VAL A 127 3.28 -0.59 -0.50
C VAL A 127 2.59 0.42 0.43
N CYS A 128 3.09 1.66 0.47
CA CYS A 128 2.47 2.75 1.22
C CYS A 128 2.92 4.10 0.68
N TYR A 129 1.98 4.88 0.17
CA TYR A 129 2.21 6.25 -0.28
C TYR A 129 0.91 7.05 -0.24
N TRP A 130 0.99 8.37 -0.33
CA TRP A 130 -0.20 9.21 -0.44
C TRP A 130 -0.12 10.12 -1.64
N VAL A 131 -1.30 10.48 -2.13
CA VAL A 131 -1.48 11.36 -3.28
C VAL A 131 -2.56 12.39 -2.99
N THR A 132 -2.36 13.61 -3.48
CA THR A 132 -3.39 14.65 -3.38
C THR A 132 -4.48 14.47 -4.43
N ARG A 133 -5.64 15.05 -4.19
CA ARG A 133 -6.76 15.09 -5.16
C ARG A 133 -6.36 15.75 -6.46
N ARG A 134 -5.52 16.77 -6.39
CA ARG A 134 -5.01 17.44 -7.56
C ARG A 134 -4.22 16.47 -8.44
N PHE A 135 -3.27 15.73 -7.83
CA PHE A 135 -2.49 14.74 -8.58
C PHE A 135 -3.38 13.69 -9.23
N ILE A 136 -4.35 13.13 -8.48
CA ILE A 136 -5.25 12.10 -9.02
C ILE A 136 -5.96 12.61 -10.27
N ARG A 137 -6.53 13.82 -10.22
CA ARG A 137 -7.22 14.43 -11.35
C ARG A 137 -6.28 14.65 -12.53
N ASP A 138 -5.15 15.34 -12.30
CA ASP A 138 -4.19 15.69 -13.34
C ASP A 138 -3.62 14.43 -14.02
N ALA A 139 -3.36 13.35 -13.25
CA ALA A 139 -2.91 12.06 -13.76
C ALA A 139 -3.99 11.35 -14.61
N LEU A 140 -5.24 11.37 -14.16
CA LEU A 140 -6.35 10.78 -14.92
C LEU A 140 -6.58 11.51 -16.25
N ASP A 141 -6.49 12.84 -16.26
CA ASP A 141 -6.62 13.63 -17.49
C ASP A 141 -5.59 13.21 -18.53
N VAL A 142 -4.32 13.06 -18.11
CA VAL A 142 -3.22 12.60 -18.99
C VAL A 142 -3.44 11.17 -19.49
N LEU A 143 -3.93 10.28 -18.63
CA LEU A 143 -4.20 8.88 -19.01
C LEU A 143 -5.41 8.75 -19.95
N VAL A 144 -6.40 9.63 -19.83
CA VAL A 144 -7.58 9.66 -20.72
C VAL A 144 -7.24 10.23 -22.07
N THR A 145 -6.48 11.32 -22.14
CA THR A 145 -6.05 11.97 -23.39
C THR A 145 -4.98 11.20 -24.15
N ARG A 146 -4.43 10.15 -23.54
CA ARG A 146 -3.31 9.36 -24.08
C ARG A 146 -2.05 10.18 -24.40
N GLU A 147 -1.89 11.30 -23.73
CA GLU A 147 -0.67 12.13 -23.87
C GLU A 147 0.55 11.47 -23.20
N PHE A 148 0.29 10.56 -22.27
CA PHE A 148 1.36 9.80 -21.62
C PHE A 148 1.94 8.79 -22.62
N PRO A 149 3.28 8.81 -22.84
CA PRO A 149 3.89 7.98 -23.88
C PRO A 149 3.62 6.48 -23.68
N ASP A 150 3.12 5.81 -24.71
CA ASP A 150 2.85 4.35 -24.74
C ASP A 150 4.07 3.45 -24.45
N ARG A 151 5.27 4.04 -24.32
CA ARG A 151 6.51 3.32 -23.96
C ARG A 151 6.46 2.71 -22.55
N HIS A 152 5.49 3.11 -21.75
CA HIS A 152 5.25 2.63 -20.39
C HIS A 152 4.11 1.62 -20.34
N ASP A 153 4.09 0.77 -21.35
CA ASP A 153 3.03 -0.18 -21.49
C ASP A 153 3.03 -1.20 -20.33
N GLN A 154 2.01 -1.96 -20.30
CA GLN A 154 1.43 -3.06 -19.56
C GLN A 154 2.30 -3.86 -18.56
N THR A 155 3.60 -3.59 -18.42
CA THR A 155 4.55 -4.39 -17.65
C THR A 155 5.01 -3.75 -16.34
N TYR A 156 4.88 -2.43 -16.21
CA TYR A 156 5.33 -1.74 -15.00
C TYR A 156 4.31 -1.84 -13.87
N PRO A 157 4.76 -2.10 -12.62
CA PRO A 157 3.90 -2.01 -11.44
C PRO A 157 3.41 -0.57 -11.21
N GLU A 158 2.34 -0.44 -10.44
CA GLU A 158 1.65 0.85 -10.28
C GLU A 158 2.55 1.94 -9.70
N ASP A 159 3.44 1.61 -8.78
CA ASP A 159 4.35 2.56 -8.14
C ASP A 159 5.30 3.22 -9.15
N VAL A 160 5.85 2.44 -10.05
CA VAL A 160 6.68 2.95 -11.15
C VAL A 160 5.85 3.85 -12.06
N THR A 161 4.67 3.39 -12.48
CA THR A 161 3.78 4.16 -13.38
C THR A 161 3.31 5.46 -12.74
N VAL A 162 2.91 5.45 -11.47
CA VAL A 162 2.48 6.65 -10.75
C VAL A 162 3.65 7.63 -10.57
N SER A 163 4.86 7.12 -10.28
CA SER A 163 6.07 7.96 -10.22
C SER A 163 6.37 8.63 -11.55
N MET A 164 6.25 7.90 -12.66
CA MET A 164 6.48 8.44 -14.00
C MET A 164 5.42 9.45 -14.42
N LEU A 165 4.15 9.24 -14.06
CA LEU A 165 3.08 10.23 -14.23
C LEU A 165 3.40 11.52 -13.48
N ALA A 166 3.90 11.41 -12.25
CA ALA A 166 4.29 12.58 -11.47
C ALA A 166 5.44 13.36 -12.11
N LEU A 167 6.46 12.66 -12.63
CA LEU A 167 7.56 13.28 -13.37
C LEU A 167 7.09 13.93 -14.68
N TYR A 168 6.18 13.29 -15.40
CA TYR A 168 5.60 13.81 -16.63
C TYR A 168 4.83 15.11 -16.35
N LEU A 169 3.96 15.10 -15.34
CA LEU A 169 3.10 16.24 -15.00
C LEU A 169 3.87 17.43 -14.44
N TYR A 170 4.88 17.19 -13.61
CA TYR A 170 5.54 18.25 -12.83
C TYR A 170 6.98 18.45 -13.22
N GLY A 171 7.53 17.64 -14.11
CA GLY A 171 8.90 17.73 -14.61
C GLY A 171 9.94 17.59 -13.50
N ARG A 172 11.15 18.10 -13.76
CA ARG A 172 12.23 18.14 -12.75
C ARG A 172 11.91 19.05 -11.56
N ARG A 173 11.04 20.03 -11.71
CA ARG A 173 10.49 20.82 -10.60
C ARG A 173 9.56 20.00 -9.71
N GLY A 174 9.19 18.79 -10.13
CA GLY A 174 8.47 17.84 -9.31
C GLY A 174 9.21 17.43 -8.02
N ALA A 175 10.54 17.62 -7.96
CA ALA A 175 11.30 17.45 -6.72
C ALA A 175 10.76 18.29 -5.54
N ASP A 176 10.15 19.45 -5.83
CA ASP A 176 9.57 20.32 -4.80
C ASP A 176 8.18 19.83 -4.34
N VAL A 177 7.54 18.94 -5.09
CA VAL A 177 6.19 18.42 -4.83
C VAL A 177 6.15 16.92 -4.59
N ILE A 178 7.26 16.21 -4.89
CA ILE A 178 7.44 14.78 -4.65
C ILE A 178 8.46 14.61 -3.53
N GLU A 179 8.09 13.91 -2.48
CA GLU A 179 8.97 13.59 -1.39
C GLU A 179 9.27 12.10 -1.37
N PHE A 180 10.55 11.76 -1.35
CA PHE A 180 11.04 10.42 -1.08
C PHE A 180 11.50 10.38 0.38
N GLN A 181 10.71 9.73 1.21
CA GLN A 181 11.08 9.53 2.60
C GLN A 181 12.04 8.36 2.70
N ASP A 182 13.13 8.57 3.42
CA ASP A 182 14.17 7.58 3.65
C ASP A 182 13.73 6.45 4.60
N GLY A 183 14.68 5.64 5.05
CA GLY A 183 14.44 4.45 5.88
C GLY A 183 13.69 4.65 7.20
N LYS A 184 13.32 5.88 7.58
CA LYS A 184 12.43 6.14 8.71
C LYS A 184 10.95 6.02 8.36
N PHE A 185 10.63 6.05 7.08
CA PHE A 185 9.23 5.92 6.66
C PHE A 185 8.80 4.46 6.52
N LEU A 186 9.59 3.64 5.83
CA LEU A 186 9.22 2.28 5.46
C LEU A 186 10.34 1.28 5.74
N ILE A 187 9.98 0.19 6.41
CA ILE A 187 10.81 -1.01 6.52
C ILE A 187 10.11 -2.16 5.79
N GLY A 188 10.88 -2.90 4.98
CA GLY A 188 10.44 -4.16 4.37
C GLY A 188 10.99 -5.37 5.12
N ILE A 189 10.12 -6.27 5.54
CA ILE A 189 10.49 -7.51 6.23
C ILE A 189 10.78 -8.59 5.21
N ARG A 190 11.99 -9.12 5.24
CA ARG A 190 12.50 -10.14 4.30
C ARG A 190 12.74 -11.50 4.92
N THR A 191 12.44 -11.67 6.20
CA THR A 191 12.66 -12.91 6.94
C THR A 191 11.39 -13.39 7.60
N CYS A 192 11.25 -14.70 7.77
CA CYS A 192 10.25 -15.33 8.63
C CYS A 192 10.91 -16.02 9.86
N ASP A 193 12.20 -15.78 10.13
CA ASP A 193 12.87 -16.28 11.32
C ASP A 193 12.43 -15.49 12.57
N LYS A 194 11.85 -16.19 13.53
CA LYS A 194 11.33 -15.59 14.77
C LYS A 194 12.37 -14.79 15.57
N ARG A 195 13.65 -15.17 15.53
CA ARG A 195 14.73 -14.44 16.24
C ARG A 195 14.91 -13.04 15.63
N HIS A 196 14.98 -12.95 14.32
CA HIS A 196 15.09 -11.67 13.63
C HIS A 196 13.81 -10.83 13.74
N LEU A 197 12.63 -11.46 13.80
CA LEU A 197 11.37 -10.73 13.93
C LEU A 197 11.25 -9.98 15.27
N ALA A 198 11.81 -10.49 16.36
CA ALA A 198 11.84 -9.79 17.65
C ALA A 198 12.66 -8.48 17.58
N GLU A 199 13.81 -8.51 16.91
CA GLU A 199 14.63 -7.32 16.68
C GLU A 199 13.92 -6.32 15.76
N LEU A 200 13.33 -6.82 14.67
CA LEU A 200 12.57 -6.00 13.72
C LEU A 200 11.33 -5.36 14.34
N SER A 201 10.68 -6.01 15.31
CA SER A 201 9.56 -5.42 16.06
C SER A 201 9.96 -4.17 16.84
N SER A 202 11.17 -4.13 17.37
CA SER A 202 11.71 -2.92 18.00
C SER A 202 11.94 -1.80 17.00
N MET A 203 12.53 -2.13 15.84
CA MET A 203 12.76 -1.16 14.76
C MET A 203 11.45 -0.64 14.15
N ALA A 204 10.44 -1.50 14.06
CA ALA A 204 9.12 -1.18 13.50
C ALA A 204 8.44 -0.01 14.24
N ARG A 205 8.69 0.15 15.54
CA ARG A 205 8.14 1.26 16.33
C ARG A 205 8.72 2.64 15.97
N GLY A 206 9.86 2.66 15.29
CA GLY A 206 10.54 3.89 14.88
C GLY A 206 10.20 4.34 13.46
N VAL A 207 9.33 3.63 12.72
CA VAL A 207 8.97 3.94 11.33
C VAL A 207 7.48 4.16 11.15
N SER A 208 7.08 4.76 10.02
CA SER A 208 5.67 4.99 9.71
C SER A 208 4.96 3.74 9.19
N ALA A 209 5.64 2.91 8.40
CA ALA A 209 5.05 1.71 7.81
C ALA A 209 6.01 0.52 7.81
N VAL A 210 5.46 -0.69 7.96
CA VAL A 210 6.19 -1.96 7.89
C VAL A 210 5.53 -2.87 6.86
N HIS A 211 6.24 -3.18 5.78
CA HIS A 211 5.76 -4.07 4.73
C HIS A 211 6.21 -5.50 4.99
N CYS A 212 5.27 -6.42 5.13
CA CYS A 212 5.51 -7.84 5.40
C CYS A 212 5.47 -8.71 4.14
N GLY A 213 5.02 -8.19 3.01
CA GLY A 213 4.92 -8.90 1.73
C GLY A 213 6.26 -9.22 1.07
N GLN A 214 7.37 -8.62 1.50
CA GLN A 214 8.70 -8.92 0.99
C GLN A 214 9.19 -10.35 1.32
N VAL A 215 8.49 -11.07 2.14
CA VAL A 215 8.69 -12.52 2.36
C VAL A 215 8.61 -13.32 1.06
N ASN A 216 8.05 -12.78 -0.01
CA ASN A 216 8.07 -13.36 -1.36
C ASN A 216 9.47 -13.75 -1.85
N PHE A 217 10.54 -13.05 -1.40
CA PHE A 217 11.92 -13.46 -1.70
C PHE A 217 12.28 -14.83 -1.14
N TYR A 218 11.54 -15.30 -0.12
CA TYR A 218 11.75 -16.59 0.53
C TYR A 218 10.66 -17.61 0.15
N ARG A 219 9.93 -17.36 -0.96
CA ARG A 219 8.83 -18.22 -1.43
C ARG A 219 9.16 -19.72 -1.35
N PRO A 220 10.31 -20.24 -1.83
CA PRO A 220 10.61 -21.67 -1.77
C PRO A 220 10.75 -22.22 -0.34
N ILE A 221 11.11 -21.36 0.63
CA ILE A 221 11.23 -21.76 2.04
C ILE A 221 9.85 -21.80 2.68
N VAL A 222 9.03 -20.80 2.39
CA VAL A 222 7.65 -20.69 2.90
C VAL A 222 6.81 -21.86 2.40
N GLU A 223 6.86 -22.15 1.10
CA GLU A 223 6.12 -23.25 0.50
C GLU A 223 6.55 -24.63 1.04
N ARG A 224 7.85 -24.82 1.29
CA ARG A 224 8.35 -26.04 1.96
C ARG A 224 7.84 -26.20 3.40
N SER A 225 7.51 -25.12 4.07
CA SER A 225 6.91 -25.16 5.41
C SER A 225 5.41 -25.47 5.42
N GLY A 226 4.81 -25.62 4.25
CA GLY A 226 3.38 -25.95 4.09
C GLY A 226 2.42 -24.78 4.26
N CYS A 227 2.93 -23.54 4.36
CA CYS A 227 2.07 -22.35 4.42
C CYS A 227 2.10 -21.55 3.11
N SER A 228 1.03 -20.84 2.83
CA SER A 228 0.99 -19.87 1.72
C SER A 228 1.79 -18.62 2.05
N ILE A 229 2.18 -17.86 1.01
CA ILE A 229 2.85 -16.56 1.20
C ILE A 229 1.97 -15.60 2.03
N ARG A 230 0.66 -15.59 1.83
CA ARG A 230 -0.26 -14.73 2.57
C ARG A 230 -0.39 -15.12 4.04
N GLU A 231 -0.35 -16.40 4.35
CA GLU A 231 -0.29 -16.88 5.73
C GLU A 231 1.02 -16.51 6.40
N ALA A 232 2.13 -16.62 5.70
CA ALA A 232 3.43 -16.18 6.21
C ALA A 232 3.44 -14.67 6.47
N CYS A 233 2.91 -13.83 5.57
CA CYS A 233 2.76 -12.40 5.77
C CYS A 233 1.93 -12.09 7.02
N ALA A 234 0.75 -12.69 7.15
CA ALA A 234 -0.13 -12.46 8.30
C ALA A 234 0.53 -12.87 9.63
N ARG A 235 1.27 -13.98 9.63
CA ARG A 235 2.03 -14.42 10.81
C ARG A 235 3.12 -13.39 11.19
N ILE A 236 3.86 -12.90 10.20
CA ILE A 236 4.89 -11.87 10.41
C ILE A 236 4.25 -10.58 10.97
N MET A 237 3.14 -10.13 10.39
CA MET A 237 2.39 -8.98 10.89
C MET A 237 1.98 -9.16 12.35
N TRP A 238 1.46 -10.33 12.69
CA TRP A 238 1.08 -10.67 14.06
C TRP A 238 2.27 -10.61 15.02
N GLU A 239 3.40 -11.25 14.69
CA GLU A 239 4.61 -11.28 15.52
C GLU A 239 5.17 -9.87 15.76
N ILE A 240 5.10 -8.98 14.77
CA ILE A 240 5.52 -7.59 14.90
C ILE A 240 4.63 -6.83 15.88
N LEU A 241 3.33 -7.06 15.85
CA LEU A 241 2.37 -6.40 16.73
C LEU A 241 2.38 -6.96 18.15
N HIS A 242 2.71 -8.24 18.32
CA HIS A 242 2.62 -8.99 19.58
C HIS A 242 3.93 -9.74 19.88
N PRO A 243 5.07 -9.03 20.04
CA PRO A 243 6.37 -9.68 20.22
C PRO A 243 6.39 -10.56 21.45
N GLY A 244 6.82 -11.82 21.28
CA GLY A 244 6.96 -12.79 22.37
C GLY A 244 5.66 -13.41 22.88
N GLN A 245 4.51 -13.09 22.29
CA GLN A 245 3.25 -13.76 22.62
C GLN A 245 3.14 -15.07 21.84
N PRO A 246 2.62 -16.16 22.45
CA PRO A 246 2.29 -17.37 21.69
C PRO A 246 1.25 -17.04 20.63
N GLU A 247 1.33 -17.74 19.50
CA GLU A 247 0.44 -17.53 18.35
C GLU A 247 -1.04 -17.55 18.77
N GLY A 248 -1.62 -16.40 19.04
CA GLY A 248 -3.07 -16.22 19.25
C GLY A 248 -3.83 -16.21 17.92
N PHE A 249 -3.11 -16.21 16.81
CA PHE A 249 -3.64 -16.23 15.46
C PHE A 249 -3.97 -17.67 15.07
N ARG A 250 -5.21 -18.09 15.28
CA ARG A 250 -5.70 -19.36 14.71
C ARG A 250 -5.79 -19.19 13.20
N LEU A 251 -4.86 -19.87 12.52
CA LEU A 251 -4.84 -20.01 11.06
C LEU A 251 -6.09 -20.76 10.57
#